data_a8ab30c9b26332ea47da71f3e609d9d0
#
_entry.id   a8ab30c9b26332ea47da71f3e609d9d0
#
_cell.length_a   1.000
_cell.length_b   1.000
_cell.length_c   1.000
_cell.angle_alpha   90.00
_cell.angle_beta   90.00
_cell.angle_gamma   90.00
#
_symmetry.space_group_name_H-M   'P 1'
#
loop_
_entity.id
_entity.type
_entity.pdbx_description
1 polymer ?
#
loop_
_entity_poly.entity_id
_entity_poly.type
_entity_poly.pdbx_seq_one_letter_code
_entity_poly.pdbx_strand_id
1 'polypeptide(L)'
;MSIISTRRLTLRPFERSDAEAIFNGWASDERAAKYCRWHPHESISVTHELLDLYLSQAESGFDYRWAITIAETGELIGCIDVVEMSEDRKTAEMGYVLSPAHWGNGYATEALETVIRILFRCGFTTIKARHHADNPASGRVMEKCGMKFTGTDRIREKSGSDKLCEVKCYEICEGSFGR
;
A
#
# COMPACT_ATOMS: atom_id res chain seq x y z
N MET A 1 5.80 -8.12 13.49
CA MET A 1 5.55 -6.72 13.04
C MET A 1 5.13 -5.87 14.23
N SER A 2 5.66 -4.64 14.35
CA SER A 2 5.31 -3.72 15.43
C SER A 2 4.13 -2.85 15.04
N ILE A 3 3.28 -2.50 16.01
CA ILE A 3 2.25 -1.49 15.85
C ILE A 3 2.93 -0.11 15.79
N ILE A 4 2.52 0.71 14.84
CA ILE A 4 3.09 2.03 14.59
C ILE A 4 1.99 3.07 14.73
N SER A 5 2.18 4.02 15.64
CA SER A 5 1.26 5.13 15.82
C SER A 5 1.78 6.38 15.11
N THR A 6 0.88 7.07 14.42
CA THR A 6 1.09 8.39 13.82
C THR A 6 0.21 9.42 14.52
N ARG A 7 0.05 10.61 13.95
CA ARG A 7 -0.85 11.63 14.52
C ARG A 7 -2.33 11.22 14.44
N ARG A 8 -2.74 10.54 13.37
CA ARG A 8 -4.16 10.21 13.12
C ARG A 8 -4.40 8.74 12.84
N LEU A 9 -3.32 7.95 12.64
CA LEU A 9 -3.42 6.56 12.21
C LEU A 9 -2.69 5.63 13.18
N THR A 10 -3.18 4.40 13.22
CA THR A 10 -2.44 3.25 13.74
C THR A 10 -2.23 2.27 12.60
N LEU A 11 -0.97 1.93 12.33
CA LEU A 11 -0.59 0.89 11.38
C LEU A 11 -0.29 -0.38 12.18
N ARG A 12 -1.05 -1.43 11.94
CA ARG A 12 -0.97 -2.70 12.70
C ARG A 12 -0.93 -3.92 11.78
N PRO A 13 -0.53 -5.09 12.27
CA PRO A 13 -0.76 -6.34 11.56
C PRO A 13 -2.24 -6.53 11.24
N PHE A 14 -2.52 -7.27 10.17
CA PHE A 14 -3.88 -7.72 9.88
C PHE A 14 -4.32 -8.80 10.87
N GLU A 15 -5.63 -8.89 11.07
CA GLU A 15 -6.30 -9.90 11.88
C GLU A 15 -7.39 -10.59 11.05
N ARG A 16 -7.75 -11.84 11.40
CA ARG A 16 -8.84 -12.54 10.69
C ARG A 16 -10.18 -11.82 10.77
N SER A 17 -10.40 -11.09 11.85
CA SER A 17 -11.58 -10.24 12.08
C SER A 17 -11.69 -9.05 11.11
N ASP A 18 -10.61 -8.70 10.39
CA ASP A 18 -10.60 -7.59 9.43
C ASP A 18 -11.37 -7.89 8.14
N ALA A 19 -11.75 -9.15 7.88
CA ALA A 19 -12.33 -9.59 6.61
C ALA A 19 -13.52 -8.74 6.16
N GLU A 20 -14.49 -8.51 7.04
CA GLU A 20 -15.69 -7.73 6.71
C GLU A 20 -15.36 -6.26 6.41
N ALA A 21 -14.48 -5.66 7.20
CA ALA A 21 -14.06 -4.27 7.01
C ALA A 21 -13.29 -4.11 5.68
N ILE A 22 -12.43 -5.06 5.32
CA ILE A 22 -11.71 -5.09 4.05
C ILE A 22 -12.69 -5.23 2.90
N PHE A 23 -13.56 -6.24 2.95
CA PHE A 23 -14.53 -6.53 1.89
C PHE A 23 -15.44 -5.33 1.61
N ASN A 24 -16.09 -4.82 2.65
CA ASN A 24 -17.04 -3.70 2.55
C ASN A 24 -16.34 -2.34 2.33
N GLY A 25 -15.11 -2.19 2.83
CA GLY A 25 -14.38 -0.92 2.78
C GLY A 25 -13.76 -0.61 1.42
N TRP A 26 -13.15 -1.61 0.77
CA TRP A 26 -12.46 -1.37 -0.51
C TRP A 26 -12.30 -2.59 -1.40
N ALA A 27 -12.28 -3.83 -0.86
CA ALA A 27 -11.91 -4.98 -1.68
C ALA A 27 -12.98 -5.35 -2.71
N SER A 28 -14.27 -5.12 -2.43
CA SER A 28 -15.38 -5.27 -3.37
C SER A 28 -15.73 -3.99 -4.15
N ASP A 29 -15.10 -2.86 -3.82
CA ASP A 29 -15.41 -1.56 -4.43
C ASP A 29 -14.65 -1.38 -5.76
N GLU A 30 -15.40 -1.27 -6.87
CA GLU A 30 -14.84 -1.07 -8.21
C GLU A 30 -13.99 0.21 -8.31
N ARG A 31 -14.32 1.25 -7.55
CA ARG A 31 -13.58 2.52 -7.55
C ARG A 31 -12.19 2.33 -6.95
N ALA A 32 -12.10 1.57 -5.85
CA ALA A 32 -10.84 1.24 -5.21
C ALA A 32 -9.99 0.31 -6.08
N ALA A 33 -10.61 -0.72 -6.68
CA ALA A 33 -9.93 -1.68 -7.52
C ALA A 33 -9.55 -1.12 -8.90
N LYS A 34 -10.16 -0.02 -9.37
CA LYS A 34 -10.03 0.50 -10.74
C LYS A 34 -8.59 0.54 -11.26
N TYR A 35 -7.68 1.04 -10.44
CA TYR A 35 -6.26 1.21 -10.80
C TYR A 35 -5.32 0.24 -10.08
N CYS A 36 -5.89 -0.70 -9.33
CA CYS A 36 -5.13 -1.75 -8.65
C CYS A 36 -4.93 -2.96 -9.58
N ARG A 37 -3.93 -3.81 -9.27
CA ARG A 37 -3.65 -5.01 -10.05
C ARG A 37 -4.56 -6.20 -9.74
N TRP A 38 -5.50 -6.05 -8.80
CA TRP A 38 -6.49 -7.05 -8.42
C TRP A 38 -7.88 -6.68 -8.92
N HIS A 39 -8.76 -7.67 -9.08
CA HIS A 39 -10.18 -7.49 -9.41
C HIS A 39 -10.98 -7.29 -8.12
N PRO A 40 -12.10 -6.52 -8.14
CA PRO A 40 -13.00 -6.48 -7.01
C PRO A 40 -13.35 -7.89 -6.53
N HIS A 41 -13.33 -8.09 -5.21
CA HIS A 41 -13.69 -9.39 -4.64
C HIS A 41 -15.18 -9.65 -4.85
N GLU A 42 -15.51 -10.76 -5.47
CA GLU A 42 -16.90 -11.14 -5.78
C GLU A 42 -17.65 -11.62 -4.53
N SER A 43 -16.91 -12.08 -3.52
CA SER A 43 -17.47 -12.54 -2.25
C SER A 43 -16.47 -12.35 -1.10
N ILE A 44 -16.99 -12.37 0.13
CA ILE A 44 -16.16 -12.26 1.32
C ILE A 44 -15.18 -13.45 1.48
N SER A 45 -15.48 -14.61 0.88
CA SER A 45 -14.56 -15.76 0.90
C SER A 45 -13.25 -15.45 0.22
N VAL A 46 -13.25 -14.68 -0.88
CA VAL A 46 -12.02 -14.22 -1.55
C VAL A 46 -11.19 -13.33 -0.61
N THR A 47 -11.85 -12.51 0.21
CA THR A 47 -11.17 -11.68 1.21
C THR A 47 -10.56 -12.53 2.33
N HIS A 48 -11.25 -13.58 2.77
CA HIS A 48 -10.70 -14.53 3.75
C HIS A 48 -9.47 -15.26 3.22
N GLU A 49 -9.50 -15.74 1.98
CA GLU A 49 -8.35 -16.38 1.33
C GLU A 49 -7.14 -15.41 1.25
N LEU A 50 -7.38 -14.15 0.90
CA LEU A 50 -6.34 -13.12 0.90
C LEU A 50 -5.76 -12.89 2.30
N LEU A 51 -6.61 -12.81 3.33
CA LEU A 51 -6.16 -12.63 4.71
C LEU A 51 -5.37 -13.83 5.21
N ASP A 52 -5.80 -15.05 4.91
CA ASP A 52 -5.06 -16.26 5.27
C ASP A 52 -3.66 -16.27 4.64
N LEU A 53 -3.55 -15.84 3.37
CA LEU A 53 -2.26 -15.65 2.72
C LEU A 53 -1.40 -14.60 3.46
N TYR A 54 -1.98 -13.45 3.82
CA TYR A 54 -1.26 -12.38 4.52
C TYR A 54 -0.73 -12.83 5.88
N LEU A 55 -1.56 -13.54 6.65
CA LEU A 55 -1.19 -14.07 7.97
C LEU A 55 -0.09 -15.14 7.85
N SER A 56 -0.21 -16.06 6.89
CA SER A 56 0.82 -17.07 6.62
C SER A 56 2.16 -16.45 6.21
N GLN A 57 2.13 -15.40 5.39
CA GLN A 57 3.34 -14.67 5.00
C GLN A 57 3.99 -13.98 6.21
N ALA A 58 3.20 -13.39 7.10
CA ALA A 58 3.70 -12.78 8.33
C ALA A 58 4.35 -13.81 9.25
N GLU A 59 3.75 -15.00 9.41
CA GLU A 59 4.33 -16.13 10.17
C GLU A 59 5.66 -16.61 9.56
N SER A 60 5.81 -16.52 8.24
CA SER A 60 7.04 -16.85 7.51
C SER A 60 8.11 -15.74 7.55
N GLY A 61 7.86 -14.64 8.28
CA GLY A 61 8.80 -13.53 8.47
C GLY A 61 8.69 -12.40 7.44
N PHE A 62 7.64 -12.37 6.63
CA PHE A 62 7.33 -11.22 5.79
C PHE A 62 6.53 -10.19 6.57
N ASP A 63 7.20 -9.23 7.18
CA ASP A 63 6.66 -8.28 8.16
C ASP A 63 6.47 -6.85 7.63
N TYR A 64 6.17 -6.69 6.34
CA TYR A 64 6.10 -5.38 5.68
C TYR A 64 4.72 -5.09 5.09
N ARG A 65 3.64 -5.47 5.83
CA ARG A 65 2.25 -5.20 5.43
C ARG A 65 1.43 -4.75 6.64
N TRP A 66 0.80 -3.57 6.52
CA TRP A 66 0.05 -2.96 7.62
C TRP A 66 -1.40 -2.66 7.21
N ALA A 67 -2.32 -3.03 8.08
CA ALA A 67 -3.65 -2.48 8.13
C ALA A 67 -3.55 -1.02 8.60
N ILE A 68 -4.24 -0.10 7.93
CA ILE A 68 -4.32 1.31 8.28
C ILE A 68 -5.63 1.56 9.02
N THR A 69 -5.55 1.95 10.28
CA THR A 69 -6.73 2.27 11.10
C THR A 69 -6.69 3.72 11.56
N ILE A 70 -7.87 4.32 11.76
CA ILE A 70 -8.01 5.64 12.41
C ILE A 70 -7.66 5.47 13.89
N ALA A 71 -6.72 6.26 14.41
CA ALA A 71 -6.24 6.11 15.79
C ALA A 71 -7.34 6.37 16.84
N GLU A 72 -8.27 7.26 16.56
CA GLU A 72 -9.35 7.65 17.47
C GLU A 72 -10.46 6.59 17.56
N THR A 73 -10.83 5.98 16.43
CA THR A 73 -12.00 5.10 16.33
C THR A 73 -11.64 3.63 16.20
N GLY A 74 -10.40 3.30 15.80
CA GLY A 74 -9.99 1.95 15.44
C GLY A 74 -10.51 1.49 14.07
N GLU A 75 -11.26 2.33 13.34
CA GLU A 75 -11.83 1.99 12.04
C GLU A 75 -10.74 1.62 11.04
N LEU A 76 -10.85 0.44 10.44
CA LEU A 76 -9.96 -0.03 9.38
C LEU A 76 -10.33 0.64 8.06
N ILE A 77 -9.41 1.44 7.51
CA ILE A 77 -9.66 2.28 6.34
C ILE A 77 -8.83 1.93 5.11
N GLY A 78 -7.90 0.98 5.21
CA GLY A 78 -7.04 0.62 4.08
C GLY A 78 -5.84 -0.23 4.47
N CYS A 79 -4.92 -0.39 3.53
CA CYS A 79 -3.64 -1.04 3.79
C CYS A 79 -2.48 -0.36 3.05
N ILE A 80 -1.28 -0.61 3.55
CA ILE A 80 0.00 -0.25 2.93
C ILE A 80 0.99 -1.39 3.11
N ASP A 81 1.72 -1.75 2.06
CA ASP A 81 2.65 -2.87 2.10
C ASP A 81 3.85 -2.69 1.15
N VAL A 82 4.88 -3.48 1.40
CA VAL A 82 5.95 -3.74 0.43
C VAL A 82 5.45 -4.82 -0.51
N VAL A 83 5.25 -4.50 -1.77
CA VAL A 83 4.77 -5.43 -2.81
C VAL A 83 5.90 -6.17 -3.51
N GLU A 84 7.09 -5.59 -3.51
CA GLU A 84 8.31 -6.17 -4.07
C GLU A 84 9.53 -5.66 -3.32
N MET A 85 10.55 -6.48 -3.16
CA MET A 85 11.85 -6.03 -2.65
C MET A 85 13.00 -6.76 -3.34
N SER A 86 14.16 -6.08 -3.40
CA SER A 86 15.38 -6.66 -3.95
C SER A 86 15.93 -7.76 -3.03
N GLU A 87 16.69 -8.71 -3.61
CA GLU A 87 17.30 -9.83 -2.86
C GLU A 87 18.22 -9.36 -1.74
N ASP A 88 18.94 -8.26 -1.95
CA ASP A 88 19.82 -7.63 -0.96
C ASP A 88 19.08 -6.78 0.09
N ARG A 89 17.75 -6.70 -0.01
CA ARG A 89 16.86 -5.89 0.85
C ARG A 89 17.26 -4.40 0.92
N LYS A 90 17.81 -3.86 -0.16
CA LYS A 90 18.15 -2.43 -0.25
C LYS A 90 17.07 -1.60 -0.93
N THR A 91 16.27 -2.22 -1.79
CA THR A 91 15.18 -1.56 -2.50
C THR A 91 13.85 -2.22 -2.14
N ALA A 92 12.83 -1.41 -1.83
CA ALA A 92 11.46 -1.85 -1.62
C ALA A 92 10.50 -1.06 -2.52
N GLU A 93 9.53 -1.75 -3.12
CA GLU A 93 8.42 -1.11 -3.81
C GLU A 93 7.16 -1.13 -2.94
N MET A 94 6.54 0.04 -2.79
CA MET A 94 5.37 0.25 -1.95
C MET A 94 4.07 0.17 -2.74
N GLY A 95 3.07 -0.49 -2.15
CA GLY A 95 1.67 -0.44 -2.56
C GLY A 95 0.79 0.09 -1.43
N TYR A 96 -0.31 0.77 -1.77
CA TYR A 96 -1.31 1.19 -0.79
C TYR A 96 -2.69 1.32 -1.44
N VAL A 97 -3.71 1.08 -0.64
CA VAL A 97 -5.12 1.32 -0.98
C VAL A 97 -5.86 1.86 0.24
N LEU A 98 -6.78 2.77 0.00
CA LEU A 98 -7.72 3.26 1.01
C LEU A 98 -9.16 3.08 0.54
N SER A 99 -10.05 2.85 1.48
CA SER A 99 -11.48 2.94 1.28
C SER A 99 -11.85 4.27 0.64
N PRO A 100 -12.68 4.29 -0.42
CA PRO A 100 -13.11 5.51 -1.09
C PRO A 100 -13.73 6.56 -0.17
N ALA A 101 -14.37 6.13 0.92
CA ALA A 101 -14.95 7.02 1.92
C ALA A 101 -13.90 7.87 2.65
N HIS A 102 -12.63 7.45 2.63
CA HIS A 102 -11.53 8.11 3.35
C HIS A 102 -10.55 8.83 2.43
N TRP A 103 -10.83 8.91 1.13
CA TRP A 103 -10.00 9.67 0.19
C TRP A 103 -10.03 11.17 0.49
N GLY A 104 -9.00 11.89 0.04
CA GLY A 104 -8.90 13.33 0.18
C GLY A 104 -8.45 13.84 1.54
N ASN A 105 -8.39 12.98 2.58
CA ASN A 105 -8.05 13.36 3.95
C ASN A 105 -6.54 13.37 4.26
N GLY A 106 -5.69 12.96 3.30
CA GLY A 106 -4.24 12.90 3.48
C GLY A 106 -3.73 11.67 4.24
N TYR A 107 -4.59 10.70 4.54
CA TYR A 107 -4.22 9.47 5.27
C TYR A 107 -3.18 8.63 4.52
N ALA A 108 -3.32 8.48 3.19
CA ALA A 108 -2.33 7.75 2.39
C ALA A 108 -0.94 8.39 2.45
N THR A 109 -0.86 9.73 2.45
CA THR A 109 0.40 10.46 2.59
C THR A 109 1.03 10.22 3.97
N GLU A 110 0.23 10.32 5.03
CA GLU A 110 0.69 10.09 6.42
C GLU A 110 1.20 8.65 6.61
N ALA A 111 0.47 7.67 6.08
CA ALA A 111 0.88 6.27 6.13
C ALA A 111 2.17 6.02 5.33
N LEU A 112 2.23 6.48 4.08
CA LEU A 112 3.38 6.26 3.20
C LEU A 112 4.64 6.93 3.76
N GLU A 113 4.57 8.17 4.19
CA GLU A 113 5.71 8.88 4.80
C GLU A 113 6.24 8.13 6.04
N THR A 114 5.33 7.64 6.87
CA THR A 114 5.67 6.87 8.07
C THR A 114 6.39 5.57 7.73
N VAL A 115 5.85 4.83 6.75
CA VAL A 115 6.46 3.55 6.34
C VAL A 115 7.80 3.76 5.64
N ILE A 116 7.95 4.77 4.78
CA ILE A 116 9.25 5.14 4.18
C ILE A 116 10.31 5.34 5.27
N ARG A 117 10.00 6.11 6.30
CA ARG A 117 10.90 6.36 7.44
C ARG A 117 11.30 5.08 8.16
N ILE A 118 10.36 4.16 8.35
CA ILE A 118 10.62 2.88 8.99
C ILE A 118 11.50 2.00 8.13
N LEU A 119 11.22 1.89 6.83
CA LEU A 119 12.01 1.08 5.92
C LEU A 119 13.46 1.55 5.84
N PHE A 120 13.71 2.87 5.83
CA PHE A 120 15.07 3.39 5.94
C PHE A 120 15.75 2.98 7.24
N ARG A 121 15.05 3.03 8.38
CA ARG A 121 15.59 2.53 9.67
C ARG A 121 15.83 1.01 9.66
N CYS A 122 15.11 0.25 8.85
CA CYS A 122 15.34 -1.18 8.64
C CYS A 122 16.49 -1.49 7.68
N GLY A 123 17.16 -0.45 7.12
CA GLY A 123 18.34 -0.59 6.26
C GLY A 123 18.07 -0.62 4.76
N PHE A 124 16.81 -0.37 4.34
CA PHE A 124 16.54 -0.06 2.94
C PHE A 124 17.18 1.30 2.58
N THR A 125 17.64 1.44 1.36
CA THR A 125 18.29 2.68 0.89
C THR A 125 17.49 3.36 -0.21
N THR A 126 16.59 2.63 -0.87
CA THR A 126 15.75 3.13 -1.94
C THR A 126 14.32 2.60 -1.79
N ILE A 127 13.36 3.50 -1.78
CA ILE A 127 11.94 3.16 -1.77
C ILE A 127 11.33 3.60 -3.09
N LYS A 128 10.64 2.67 -3.75
CA LYS A 128 9.94 2.87 -5.02
C LYS A 128 8.44 2.80 -4.83
N ALA A 129 7.72 3.43 -5.72
CA ALA A 129 6.28 3.25 -5.87
C ALA A 129 5.89 3.57 -7.32
N ARG A 130 4.78 3.01 -7.78
CA ARG A 130 4.23 3.31 -9.10
C ARG A 130 2.71 3.45 -9.02
N HIS A 131 2.15 4.21 -9.94
CA HIS A 131 0.71 4.34 -10.07
C HIS A 131 0.29 4.29 -11.54
N HIS A 132 -0.94 3.83 -11.79
CA HIS A 132 -1.56 3.90 -13.12
C HIS A 132 -1.54 5.34 -13.64
N ALA A 133 -1.20 5.55 -14.91
CA ALA A 133 -1.07 6.90 -15.48
C ALA A 133 -2.33 7.76 -15.26
N ASP A 134 -3.53 7.12 -15.31
CA ASP A 134 -4.82 7.78 -15.09
C ASP A 134 -5.21 7.94 -13.61
N ASN A 135 -4.29 7.61 -12.65
CA ASN A 135 -4.49 7.82 -11.23
C ASN A 135 -3.59 8.92 -10.66
N PRO A 136 -3.78 10.20 -11.04
CA PRO A 136 -2.93 11.28 -10.56
C PRO A 136 -3.04 11.51 -9.04
N ALA A 137 -4.09 11.01 -8.39
CA ALA A 137 -4.25 11.11 -6.95
C ALA A 137 -3.15 10.33 -6.20
N SER A 138 -2.82 9.12 -6.67
CA SER A 138 -1.73 8.32 -6.11
C SER A 138 -0.37 9.00 -6.36
N GLY A 139 -0.14 9.57 -7.54
CA GLY A 139 1.07 10.34 -7.83
C GLY A 139 1.28 11.51 -6.85
N ARG A 140 0.23 12.28 -6.58
CA ARG A 140 0.29 13.38 -5.60
C ARG A 140 0.63 12.92 -4.17
N VAL A 141 0.24 11.70 -3.79
CA VAL A 141 0.65 11.11 -2.50
C VAL A 141 2.15 10.87 -2.50
N MET A 142 2.70 10.26 -3.55
CA MET A 142 4.14 9.99 -3.68
C MET A 142 4.96 11.29 -3.67
N GLU A 143 4.54 12.29 -4.44
CA GLU A 143 5.19 13.61 -4.51
C GLU A 143 5.20 14.32 -3.14
N LYS A 144 4.08 14.27 -2.38
CA LYS A 144 4.01 14.84 -1.03
C LYS A 144 4.93 14.14 -0.02
N CYS A 145 5.25 12.87 -0.24
CA CYS A 145 6.24 12.12 0.54
C CYS A 145 7.69 12.36 0.08
N GLY A 146 7.92 13.28 -0.87
CA GLY A 146 9.25 13.62 -1.38
C GLY A 146 9.79 12.64 -2.44
N MET A 147 8.98 11.69 -2.90
CA MET A 147 9.37 10.81 -3.98
C MET A 147 9.47 11.58 -5.30
N LYS A 148 10.45 11.24 -6.12
CA LYS A 148 10.71 11.88 -7.43
C LYS A 148 10.28 10.97 -8.56
N PHE A 149 9.66 11.55 -9.58
CA PHE A 149 9.34 10.85 -10.82
C PHE A 149 10.62 10.39 -11.52
N THR A 150 10.66 9.12 -11.92
CA THR A 150 11.82 8.49 -12.57
C THR A 150 11.55 8.05 -14.00
N GLY A 151 10.29 8.03 -14.41
CA GLY A 151 9.91 7.62 -15.76
C GLY A 151 8.58 6.89 -15.81
N THR A 152 8.28 6.34 -16.98
CA THR A 152 7.08 5.52 -17.22
C THR A 152 7.49 4.09 -17.56
N ASP A 153 6.61 3.15 -17.25
CA ASP A 153 6.74 1.73 -17.59
C ASP A 153 5.39 1.18 -18.05
N ARG A 154 5.39 -0.02 -18.62
CA ARG A 154 4.19 -0.76 -19.02
C ARG A 154 4.12 -2.08 -18.27
N ILE A 155 3.06 -2.25 -17.52
CA ILE A 155 2.82 -3.46 -16.72
C ILE A 155 1.48 -4.09 -17.08
N ARG A 156 1.26 -5.33 -16.67
CA ARG A 156 -0.07 -5.95 -16.75
C ARG A 156 -1.05 -5.17 -15.88
N GLU A 157 -2.17 -4.75 -16.49
CA GLU A 157 -3.18 -3.93 -15.82
C GLU A 157 -3.80 -4.64 -14.61
N LYS A 158 -4.11 -5.93 -14.78
CA LYS A 158 -4.68 -6.79 -13.73
C LYS A 158 -3.93 -8.12 -13.67
N SER A 159 -3.95 -8.75 -12.51
CA SER A 159 -3.48 -10.14 -12.37
C SER A 159 -4.24 -11.05 -13.31
N GLY A 160 -3.51 -11.88 -14.07
CA GLY A 160 -4.10 -12.79 -15.06
C GLY A 160 -4.53 -12.14 -16.38
N SER A 161 -4.42 -10.83 -16.54
CA SER A 161 -4.71 -10.13 -17.79
C SER A 161 -3.46 -9.98 -18.66
N ASP A 162 -3.62 -10.08 -19.98
CA ASP A 162 -2.56 -9.74 -20.94
C ASP A 162 -2.59 -8.26 -21.35
N LYS A 163 -3.61 -7.50 -20.94
CA LYS A 163 -3.71 -6.08 -21.19
C LYS A 163 -2.63 -5.34 -20.41
N LEU A 164 -1.88 -4.48 -21.11
CA LEU A 164 -0.88 -3.61 -20.53
C LEU A 164 -1.47 -2.22 -20.26
N CYS A 165 -1.07 -1.63 -19.15
CA CYS A 165 -1.32 -0.23 -18.83
C CYS A 165 -0.01 0.51 -18.62
N GLU A 166 -0.02 1.83 -18.86
CA GLU A 166 1.08 2.70 -18.50
C GLU A 166 1.05 3.05 -17.03
N VAL A 167 2.21 3.00 -16.39
CA VAL A 167 2.41 3.43 -15.01
C VAL A 167 3.48 4.50 -14.94
N LYS A 168 3.35 5.40 -13.97
CA LYS A 168 4.36 6.40 -13.61
C LYS A 168 5.11 5.90 -12.40
N CYS A 169 6.45 5.87 -12.51
CA CYS A 169 7.36 5.35 -11.50
C CYS A 169 7.96 6.49 -10.68
N TYR A 170 8.08 6.28 -9.40
CA TYR A 170 8.64 7.23 -8.44
C TYR A 170 9.61 6.52 -7.51
N GLU A 171 10.61 7.26 -7.02
CA GLU A 171 11.53 6.76 -6.01
C GLU A 171 11.98 7.83 -5.04
N ILE A 172 12.45 7.40 -3.87
CA ILE A 172 13.12 8.22 -2.89
C ILE A 172 14.27 7.44 -2.28
N CYS A 173 15.43 8.12 -2.13
CA CYS A 173 16.60 7.55 -1.48
C CYS A 173 16.72 8.11 -0.05
N GLU A 174 17.27 7.30 0.87
CA GLU A 174 17.47 7.67 2.27
C GLU A 174 18.12 9.04 2.44
N GLY A 175 19.19 9.34 1.68
CA GLY A 175 19.91 10.62 1.75
C GLY A 175 19.12 11.85 1.30
N SER A 176 17.95 11.68 0.67
CA SER A 176 17.07 12.78 0.22
C SER A 176 15.79 12.91 1.05
N PHE A 177 15.54 12.01 1.98
CA PHE A 177 14.33 12.01 2.80
C PHE A 177 14.41 13.05 3.93
N GLY A 178 13.40 13.93 4.02
CA GLY A 178 13.31 14.95 5.09
C GLY A 178 14.19 16.19 4.89
N ARG A 179 14.68 16.42 3.66
CA ARG A 179 15.41 17.67 3.29
C ARG A 179 14.47 18.68 2.68
#